data_d782c77520d1cc5b5d60313485d0f094
#
_entry.id   d782c77520d1cc5b5d60313485d0f094
#
_cell.length_a   1.000
_cell.length_b   1.000
_cell.length_c   1.000
_cell.angle_alpha   90.00
_cell.angle_beta   90.00
_cell.angle_gamma   90.00
#
_symmetry.space_group_name_H-M   'P 1'
#
loop_
_entity.id
_entity.type
_entity.pdbx_description
1 polymer ?
#
loop_
_entity_poly.entity_id
_entity_poly.type
_entity_poly.pdbx_seq_one_letter_code
_entity_poly.pdbx_strand_id
1 'polypeptide(L)'
;MKKGGTQIEKDVFDTFQTEIGAFVSGGVYLQGTRPHNSFEEDCVIGFLTGLDKDIQEGKVNINFYVPKINAGAQKKIKNIARILEIEAFICGLVTRITNEYRFYQEQTIHSFEEDDKQTLVNVVLRYKRFSNY
;
A
#
# COMPACT_ATOMS: atom_id res chain seq x y z
N MET A 1 -1.88 24.76 -7.41
CA MET A 1 -2.17 24.71 -5.96
C MET A 1 -1.53 23.47 -5.35
N LYS A 2 -0.92 23.63 -4.20
CA LYS A 2 -0.32 22.51 -3.48
C LYS A 2 -1.40 21.72 -2.75
N LYS A 3 -1.19 20.41 -2.58
CA LYS A 3 -2.06 19.55 -1.79
C LYS A 3 -1.33 19.07 -0.54
N GLY A 4 -2.06 18.93 0.55
CA GLY A 4 -1.53 18.37 1.77
C GLY A 4 -1.42 16.85 1.69
N GLY A 5 -0.72 16.27 2.66
CA GLY A 5 -0.48 14.82 2.70
C GLY A 5 -1.76 13.98 2.74
N THR A 6 -2.77 14.40 3.49
CA THR A 6 -4.03 13.68 3.56
C THR A 6 -4.75 13.66 2.22
N GLN A 7 -4.72 14.76 1.48
CA GLN A 7 -5.34 14.79 0.15
C GLN A 7 -4.57 13.92 -0.84
N ILE A 8 -3.24 13.95 -0.78
CA ILE A 8 -2.40 13.08 -1.61
C ILE A 8 -2.69 11.62 -1.30
N GLU A 9 -2.77 11.26 -0.03
CA GLU A 9 -3.12 9.90 0.40
C GLU A 9 -4.48 9.47 -0.15
N LYS A 10 -5.47 10.36 -0.09
CA LYS A 10 -6.81 10.09 -0.62
C LYS A 10 -6.77 9.92 -2.14
N ASP A 11 -5.98 10.73 -2.85
CA ASP A 11 -5.84 10.63 -4.30
C ASP A 11 -5.20 9.29 -4.70
N VAL A 12 -4.20 8.83 -3.95
CA VAL A 12 -3.58 7.52 -4.17
C VAL A 12 -4.59 6.41 -3.90
N PHE A 13 -5.34 6.52 -2.82
CA PHE A 13 -6.41 5.57 -2.49
C PHE A 13 -7.41 5.48 -3.65
N ASP A 14 -7.90 6.62 -4.12
CA ASP A 14 -8.88 6.65 -5.22
C ASP A 14 -8.31 6.05 -6.51
N THR A 15 -7.01 6.22 -6.74
CA THR A 15 -6.36 5.69 -7.94
C THR A 15 -6.29 4.15 -7.94
N PHE A 16 -6.00 3.55 -6.80
CA PHE A 16 -5.68 2.12 -6.72
C PHE A 16 -6.75 1.26 -6.03
N GLN A 17 -7.72 1.87 -5.37
CA GLN A 17 -8.69 1.17 -4.52
C GLN A 17 -9.43 0.03 -5.22
N THR A 18 -9.92 0.27 -6.43
CA THR A 18 -10.75 -0.72 -7.12
C THR A 18 -9.97 -1.99 -7.43
N GLU A 19 -8.77 -1.84 -7.94
CA GLU A 19 -7.94 -2.97 -8.35
C GLU A 19 -7.41 -3.74 -7.14
N ILE A 20 -6.94 -3.02 -6.13
CA ILE A 20 -6.47 -3.65 -4.90
C ILE A 20 -7.62 -4.31 -4.16
N GLY A 21 -8.79 -3.65 -4.09
CA GLY A 21 -9.96 -4.20 -3.43
C GLY A 21 -10.47 -5.48 -4.05
N ALA A 22 -10.32 -5.63 -5.37
CA ALA A 22 -10.69 -6.86 -6.07
C ALA A 22 -9.68 -7.99 -5.81
N PHE A 23 -8.46 -7.66 -5.40
CA PHE A 23 -7.38 -8.63 -5.20
C PHE A 23 -7.30 -9.15 -3.76
N VAL A 24 -7.44 -8.27 -2.76
CA VAL A 24 -7.36 -8.67 -1.35
C VAL A 24 -8.68 -9.28 -0.88
N SER A 25 -8.60 -10.19 0.10
CA SER A 25 -9.80 -10.79 0.68
C SER A 25 -10.47 -9.89 1.71
N GLY A 26 -9.74 -8.93 2.26
CA GLY A 26 -10.27 -7.94 3.20
C GLY A 26 -10.65 -6.64 2.53
N GLY A 27 -10.30 -5.53 3.15
CA GLY A 27 -10.62 -4.19 2.65
C GLY A 27 -9.41 -3.34 2.32
N VAL A 28 -9.67 -2.20 1.69
CA VAL A 28 -8.67 -1.19 1.41
C VAL A 28 -9.02 0.03 2.25
N TYR A 29 -8.03 0.55 2.99
CA TYR A 29 -8.25 1.61 3.97
C TYR A 29 -7.24 2.73 3.83
N LEU A 30 -7.66 3.94 4.18
CA LEU A 30 -6.74 5.04 4.43
C LEU A 30 -6.05 4.80 5.78
N GLN A 31 -4.84 5.33 5.92
CA GLN A 31 -4.10 5.27 7.18
C GLN A 31 -4.96 5.77 8.33
N GLY A 32 -5.05 4.98 9.39
CA GLY A 32 -5.83 5.31 10.58
C GLY A 32 -7.30 4.93 10.52
N THR A 33 -7.77 4.31 9.43
CA THR A 33 -9.18 3.92 9.30
C THR A 33 -9.40 2.40 9.28
N ARG A 34 -8.33 1.61 9.29
CA ARG A 34 -8.46 0.15 9.36
C ARG A 34 -9.03 -0.25 10.72
N PRO A 35 -10.04 -1.15 10.76
CA PRO A 35 -10.51 -1.66 12.05
C PRO A 35 -9.36 -2.27 12.83
N HIS A 36 -9.16 -1.84 14.08
CA HIS A 36 -7.99 -2.25 14.88
C HIS A 36 -8.02 -3.74 15.25
N ASN A 37 -9.17 -4.38 15.20
CA ASN A 37 -9.32 -5.80 15.48
C ASN A 37 -9.48 -6.64 14.21
N SER A 38 -9.13 -6.10 13.05
CA SER A 38 -9.20 -6.85 11.81
C SER A 38 -8.07 -7.87 11.74
N PHE A 39 -8.42 -9.10 11.34
CA PHE A 39 -7.46 -10.16 11.02
C PHE A 39 -7.56 -10.56 9.56
N GLU A 40 -8.24 -9.74 8.76
CA GLU A 40 -8.39 -9.96 7.33
C GLU A 40 -7.13 -9.54 6.58
N GLU A 41 -7.00 -10.03 5.34
CA GLU A 41 -5.96 -9.56 4.44
C GLU A 41 -6.36 -8.18 3.93
N ASP A 42 -5.89 -7.15 4.61
CA ASP A 42 -6.24 -5.76 4.30
C ASP A 42 -5.08 -5.03 3.66
N CYS A 43 -5.41 -3.97 2.93
CA CYS A 43 -4.43 -3.04 2.40
C CYS A 43 -4.67 -1.66 3.01
N VAL A 44 -3.61 -1.03 3.50
CA VAL A 44 -3.67 0.32 4.06
C VAL A 44 -2.76 1.23 3.26
N ILE A 45 -3.31 2.35 2.80
CA ILE A 45 -2.58 3.35 2.02
C ILE A 45 -2.33 4.55 2.92
N GLY A 46 -1.06 4.98 3.01
CA GLY A 46 -0.68 6.07 3.88
C GLY A 46 0.34 7.01 3.25
N PHE A 47 0.19 8.29 3.53
CA PHE A 47 1.18 9.29 3.14
C PHE A 47 2.44 9.11 4.00
N LEU A 48 3.60 9.12 3.36
CA LEU A 48 4.87 8.95 4.08
C LEU A 48 5.65 10.25 4.16
N THR A 49 5.92 10.88 3.02
CA THR A 49 6.69 12.12 2.98
C THR A 49 6.46 12.86 1.67
N GLY A 50 6.75 14.14 1.64
CA GLY A 50 6.62 14.93 0.44
C GLY A 50 7.44 16.20 0.49
N LEU A 51 7.80 16.70 -0.69
CA LEU A 51 8.48 17.97 -0.89
C LEU A 51 7.62 18.85 -1.80
N ASP A 52 7.42 20.09 -1.36
CA ASP A 52 6.64 21.08 -2.10
C ASP A 52 7.57 21.92 -2.96
N LYS A 53 7.84 21.42 -4.15
CA LYS A 53 8.58 22.12 -5.19
C LYS A 53 7.60 22.59 -6.27
N ASP A 54 8.11 23.03 -7.41
CA ASP A 54 7.26 23.33 -8.57
C ASP A 54 6.43 22.11 -8.93
N ILE A 55 7.04 20.94 -8.85
CA ILE A 55 6.34 19.65 -8.91
C ILE A 55 6.41 19.06 -7.50
N GLN A 56 5.26 18.76 -6.91
CA GLN A 56 5.24 18.06 -5.64
C GLN A 56 5.69 16.61 -5.85
N GLU A 57 6.57 16.12 -5.00
CA GLU A 57 7.04 14.74 -5.08
C GLU A 57 7.27 14.18 -3.70
N GLY A 58 7.17 12.87 -3.58
CA GLY A 58 7.36 12.21 -2.29
C GLY A 58 7.03 10.74 -2.38
N LYS A 59 6.65 10.19 -1.24
CA LYS A 59 6.42 8.76 -1.10
C LYS A 59 5.14 8.49 -0.33
N VAL A 60 4.47 7.42 -0.73
CA VAL A 60 3.32 6.86 0.00
C VAL A 60 3.59 5.38 0.25
N ASN A 61 2.99 4.86 1.30
CA ASN A 61 3.02 3.43 1.61
C ASN A 61 1.75 2.77 1.09
N ILE A 62 1.92 1.59 0.50
CA ILE A 62 0.84 0.66 0.24
C ILE A 62 1.20 -0.59 1.01
N ASN A 63 0.53 -0.83 2.12
CA ASN A 63 0.88 -1.90 3.05
C ASN A 63 -0.20 -2.98 3.04
N PHE A 64 0.23 -4.24 2.86
CA PHE A 64 -0.67 -5.39 2.90
C PHE A 64 -0.44 -6.14 4.21
N TYR A 65 -1.51 -6.38 4.95
CA TYR A 65 -1.50 -7.18 6.17
C TYR A 65 -1.92 -8.59 5.81
N VAL A 66 -0.99 -9.53 5.87
CA VAL A 66 -1.22 -10.89 5.38
C VAL A 66 -1.31 -11.85 6.56
N PRO A 67 -2.47 -12.50 6.77
CA PRO A 67 -2.60 -13.48 7.85
C PRO A 67 -1.57 -14.60 7.72
N LYS A 68 -0.99 -14.97 8.85
CA LYS A 68 -0.11 -16.14 8.93
C LYS A 68 -0.93 -17.41 8.81
N ILE A 69 -0.31 -18.48 8.36
CA ILE A 69 -0.94 -19.78 8.22
C ILE A 69 -0.48 -20.72 9.31
N ASN A 70 -1.32 -21.73 9.60
CA ASN A 70 -0.98 -22.75 10.59
C ASN A 70 0.01 -23.76 10.01
N ALA A 71 1.06 -24.06 10.79
CA ALA A 71 2.06 -25.05 10.42
C ALA A 71 2.22 -26.03 11.58
N GLY A 72 1.17 -26.81 11.83
CA GLY A 72 1.11 -27.71 12.97
C GLY A 72 0.54 -27.02 14.20
N ALA A 73 0.41 -27.77 15.30
CA ALA A 73 -0.20 -27.27 16.53
C ALA A 73 0.61 -26.09 17.07
N GLN A 74 -0.07 -25.00 17.35
CA GLN A 74 0.48 -23.80 18.03
C GLN A 74 1.54 -23.03 17.24
N LYS A 75 1.75 -23.36 15.96
CA LYS A 75 2.75 -22.66 15.15
C LYS A 75 2.11 -21.93 14.00
N LYS A 76 2.35 -20.63 13.92
CA LYS A 76 1.92 -19.79 12.81
C LYS A 76 3.14 -19.28 12.06
N ILE A 77 3.11 -19.40 10.76
CA ILE A 77 4.22 -19.02 9.90
C ILE A 77 3.76 -18.05 8.80
N LYS A 78 4.70 -17.33 8.26
CA LYS A 78 4.49 -16.43 7.13
C LYS A 78 3.90 -17.21 5.94
N ASN A 79 2.85 -16.64 5.32
CA ASN A 79 2.26 -17.19 4.11
C ASN A 79 3.06 -16.73 2.89
N ILE A 80 4.15 -17.42 2.63
CA ILE A 80 5.08 -17.05 1.55
C ILE A 80 4.41 -17.08 0.19
N ALA A 81 3.60 -18.08 -0.09
CA ALA A 81 2.90 -18.20 -1.37
C ALA A 81 2.02 -16.99 -1.65
N ARG A 82 1.24 -16.55 -0.66
CA ARG A 82 0.38 -15.39 -0.81
C ARG A 82 1.18 -14.10 -0.95
N ILE A 83 2.26 -13.95 -0.19
CA ILE A 83 3.12 -12.78 -0.27
C ILE A 83 3.74 -12.66 -1.66
N LEU A 84 4.17 -13.78 -2.25
CA LEU A 84 4.70 -13.77 -3.62
C LEU A 84 3.63 -13.33 -4.63
N GLU A 85 2.39 -13.75 -4.45
CA GLU A 85 1.27 -13.30 -5.30
C GLU A 85 1.04 -11.80 -5.17
N ILE A 86 1.09 -11.27 -3.95
CA ILE A 86 0.93 -9.84 -3.69
C ILE A 86 2.05 -9.05 -4.35
N GLU A 87 3.29 -9.49 -4.19
CA GLU A 87 4.45 -8.82 -4.80
C GLU A 87 4.32 -8.76 -6.32
N ALA A 88 3.95 -9.87 -6.94
CA ALA A 88 3.75 -9.93 -8.39
C ALA A 88 2.60 -9.00 -8.84
N PHE A 89 1.49 -9.02 -8.11
CA PHE A 89 0.34 -8.18 -8.40
C PHE A 89 0.71 -6.69 -8.33
N ILE A 90 1.34 -6.28 -7.24
CA ILE A 90 1.62 -4.86 -7.02
C ILE A 90 2.69 -4.34 -7.97
N CYS A 91 3.68 -5.14 -8.32
CA CYS A 91 4.71 -4.73 -9.30
C CYS A 91 4.09 -4.41 -10.66
N GLY A 92 3.04 -5.12 -11.04
CA GLY A 92 2.32 -4.84 -12.28
C GLY A 92 1.38 -3.64 -12.20
N LEU A 93 1.01 -3.24 -10.98
CA LEU A 93 0.00 -2.19 -10.77
C LEU A 93 0.59 -0.80 -10.60
N VAL A 94 1.72 -0.67 -9.93
CA VAL A 94 2.16 0.62 -9.35
C VAL A 94 2.84 1.57 -10.31
N THR A 95 3.24 1.14 -11.50
CA THR A 95 3.73 2.06 -12.51
C THR A 95 2.53 2.61 -13.26
N ARG A 96 2.12 3.81 -12.91
CA ARG A 96 0.87 4.38 -13.44
C ARG A 96 1.02 5.88 -13.65
N ILE A 97 0.37 6.37 -14.71
CA ILE A 97 0.30 7.78 -15.03
C ILE A 97 -1.17 8.18 -15.05
N THR A 98 -1.50 9.22 -14.31
CA THR A 98 -2.83 9.85 -14.35
C THR A 98 -2.67 11.27 -14.86
N ASN A 99 -3.78 12.01 -14.98
CA ASN A 99 -3.72 13.41 -15.40
C ASN A 99 -2.91 14.28 -14.44
N GLU A 100 -2.91 13.92 -13.17
CA GLU A 100 -2.29 14.73 -12.10
C GLU A 100 -1.02 14.09 -11.56
N TYR A 101 -0.87 12.77 -11.62
CA TYR A 101 0.21 12.05 -10.95
C TYR A 101 0.98 11.14 -11.90
N ARG A 102 2.26 10.94 -11.54
CA ARG A 102 3.05 9.80 -11.97
C ARG A 102 3.43 9.00 -10.75
N PHE A 103 3.19 7.69 -10.81
CA PHE A 103 3.54 6.76 -9.74
C PHE A 103 4.52 5.72 -10.23
N TYR A 104 5.51 5.41 -9.40
CA TYR A 104 6.46 4.33 -9.71
C TYR A 104 7.06 3.76 -8.43
N GLN A 105 7.43 2.50 -8.52
CA GLN A 105 8.10 1.81 -7.44
C GLN A 105 9.59 2.11 -7.53
N GLU A 106 10.18 2.55 -6.43
CA GLU A 106 11.59 2.89 -6.35
C GLU A 106 12.37 1.95 -5.46
N GLN A 107 11.72 1.38 -4.46
CA GLN A 107 12.34 0.50 -3.48
C GLN A 107 11.84 -0.92 -3.63
N THR A 108 12.70 -1.89 -3.29
CA THR A 108 12.32 -3.29 -3.28
C THR A 108 11.20 -3.51 -2.26
N ILE A 109 10.15 -4.20 -2.68
CA ILE A 109 9.08 -4.61 -1.77
C ILE A 109 9.66 -5.59 -0.76
N HIS A 110 9.34 -5.42 0.51
CA HIS A 110 9.81 -6.34 1.52
C HIS A 110 8.71 -6.65 2.54
N SER A 111 8.86 -7.74 3.24
CA SER A 111 7.90 -8.15 4.27
C SER A 111 8.60 -8.29 5.61
N PHE A 112 7.86 -8.00 6.68
CA PHE A 112 8.35 -8.17 8.03
C PHE A 112 7.18 -8.49 8.97
N GLU A 113 7.50 -8.97 10.15
CA GLU A 113 6.48 -9.32 11.14
C GLU A 113 5.75 -8.09 11.63
N GLU A 114 4.41 -8.10 11.52
CA GLU A 114 3.57 -7.09 12.15
C GLU A 114 3.29 -7.50 13.59
N ASP A 115 2.82 -8.73 13.76
CA ASP A 115 2.56 -9.33 15.07
C ASP A 115 2.62 -10.85 14.93
N ASP A 116 2.14 -11.58 15.94
CA ASP A 116 2.14 -13.04 15.91
C ASP A 116 1.07 -13.63 14.99
N LYS A 117 0.19 -12.81 14.39
CA LYS A 117 -0.93 -13.24 13.55
C LYS A 117 -0.78 -12.82 12.10
N GLN A 118 -0.08 -11.74 11.81
CA GLN A 118 0.02 -11.17 10.46
C GLN A 118 1.44 -10.78 10.11
N THR A 119 1.72 -10.85 8.81
CA THR A 119 2.94 -10.33 8.20
C THR A 119 2.59 -9.06 7.43
N LEU A 120 3.42 -8.04 7.53
CA LEU A 120 3.24 -6.80 6.78
C LEU A 120 4.08 -6.84 5.52
N VAL A 121 3.46 -6.65 4.36
CA VAL A 121 4.16 -6.46 3.09
C VAL A 121 4.16 -4.96 2.81
N ASN A 122 5.34 -4.37 2.82
CA ASN A 122 5.51 -2.92 2.66
C ASN A 122 5.91 -2.57 1.25
N VAL A 123 5.09 -1.76 0.60
CA VAL A 123 5.36 -1.20 -0.71
C VAL A 123 5.51 0.30 -0.57
N VAL A 124 6.66 0.83 -0.97
CA VAL A 124 6.88 2.28 -1.00
C VAL A 124 6.78 2.75 -2.44
N LEU A 125 5.83 3.62 -2.68
CA LEU A 125 5.53 4.16 -3.99
C LEU A 125 5.96 5.62 -4.04
N ARG A 126 6.77 5.97 -5.03
CA ARG A 126 7.11 7.37 -5.26
C ARG A 126 6.05 8.01 -6.15
N TYR A 127 5.67 9.23 -5.81
CA TYR A 127 4.75 10.03 -6.63
C TYR A 127 5.41 11.31 -7.08
N LYS A 128 4.99 11.78 -8.26
CA LYS A 128 5.21 13.14 -8.72
C LYS A 128 3.85 13.69 -9.09
N ARG A 129 3.51 14.84 -8.53
CA ARG A 129 2.23 15.48 -8.79
C ARG A 129 2.46 16.72 -9.64
N PHE A 130 1.77 16.76 -10.76
CA PHE A 130 1.85 17.86 -11.71
C PHE A 130 0.64 18.77 -11.52
N SER A 131 0.90 19.99 -11.08
CA SER A 131 -0.15 20.99 -10.95
C SER A 131 -0.05 21.93 -12.14
N ASN A 132 -1.10 21.94 -12.96
CA ASN A 132 -1.14 22.84 -14.13
C ASN A 132 -1.91 24.12 -13.85
N TYR A 133 -2.21 24.37 -12.60
CA TYR A 133 -3.12 25.44 -12.23
C TYR A 133 -2.57 26.30 -11.14
#